data_754c3d8cd8ea3c094979e8a0ce38cb1a
#
_entry.id   754c3d8cd8ea3c094979e8a0ce38cb1a
#
_cell.length_a   1.000
_cell.length_b   1.000
_cell.length_c   1.000
_cell.angle_alpha   90.00
_cell.angle_beta   90.00
_cell.angle_gamma   90.00
#
_symmetry.space_group_name_H-M   'P 1'
#
loop_
_entity.id
_entity.type
_entity.pdbx_description
1 polymer ?
#
loop_
_entity_poly.entity_id
_entity_poly.type
_entity_poly.pdbx_seq_one_letter_code
_entity_poly.pdbx_strand_id
1 'polypeptide(L)'
;MALNPFFTQGTKNEQNLVQDLINEQLKMYGVECYYLPRKYLTTNTVIREVVQSKFDDAYPLEAYVNNYDVYQGNGTVLSKFGIEVQQDINLTISKDRFENYITPLIRNESGIKLSTRPKEGDIIWFPLDDRLYEIKFVEHAKPFYQLKELYVYELQCEVFRYEDETVDTGIGSIDDETEEIGYSQTLTLTGVGTTATAVTTFRNGGIQFIDLLNSG
;
A
#
# COMPACT_ATOMS: atom_id res chain seq x y z
N MET A 1 -28.29 34.44 -13.56
CA MET A 1 -27.28 34.95 -14.51
C MET A 1 -26.60 33.73 -15.15
N ALA A 2 -26.74 33.52 -16.44
CA ALA A 2 -25.99 32.50 -17.14
C ALA A 2 -24.52 32.96 -17.17
N LEU A 3 -23.63 32.17 -16.56
CA LEU A 3 -22.21 32.52 -16.39
C LEU A 3 -21.48 32.66 -17.74
N ASN A 4 -21.76 31.82 -18.69
CA ASN A 4 -21.28 31.94 -20.08
C ASN A 4 -22.21 31.13 -20.98
N PRO A 5 -22.81 31.73 -22.03
CA PRO A 5 -23.73 30.99 -22.90
C PRO A 5 -23.02 29.93 -23.79
N PHE A 6 -21.70 29.98 -23.89
CA PHE A 6 -20.90 29.05 -24.73
C PHE A 6 -20.37 27.85 -23.94
N PHE A 7 -20.42 27.89 -22.61
CA PHE A 7 -19.96 26.79 -21.77
C PHE A 7 -21.08 26.25 -20.90
N THR A 8 -21.51 25.04 -21.16
CA THR A 8 -22.50 24.31 -20.36
C THR A 8 -21.79 23.60 -19.22
N GLN A 9 -21.59 24.32 -18.10
CA GLN A 9 -20.92 23.76 -16.92
C GLN A 9 -21.70 22.55 -16.37
N GLY A 10 -21.00 21.40 -16.24
CA GLY A 10 -21.55 20.18 -15.65
C GLY A 10 -22.27 19.26 -16.64
N THR A 11 -22.07 19.47 -17.96
CA THR A 11 -22.49 18.50 -18.97
C THR A 11 -21.61 17.24 -18.88
N LYS A 12 -22.23 16.07 -18.78
CA LYS A 12 -21.49 14.80 -18.66
C LYS A 12 -20.49 14.54 -19.78
N ASN A 13 -20.79 14.98 -20.99
CA ASN A 13 -19.88 14.79 -22.13
C ASN A 13 -18.58 15.59 -21.94
N GLU A 14 -18.66 16.83 -21.43
CA GLU A 14 -17.49 17.65 -21.15
C GLU A 14 -16.71 17.11 -19.95
N GLN A 15 -17.42 16.65 -18.92
CA GLN A 15 -16.81 16.00 -17.76
C GLN A 15 -16.06 14.72 -18.16
N ASN A 16 -16.67 13.86 -18.98
CA ASN A 16 -16.03 12.65 -19.49
C ASN A 16 -14.81 12.96 -20.33
N LEU A 17 -14.87 13.98 -21.21
CA LEU A 17 -13.72 14.42 -22.00
C LEU A 17 -12.54 14.83 -21.09
N VAL A 18 -12.81 15.62 -20.04
CA VAL A 18 -11.76 16.02 -19.08
C VAL A 18 -11.22 14.80 -18.34
N GLN A 19 -12.08 13.87 -17.95
CA GLN A 19 -11.64 12.62 -17.30
C GLN A 19 -10.74 11.78 -18.21
N ASP A 20 -11.11 11.64 -19.48
CA ASP A 20 -10.32 10.90 -20.47
C ASP A 20 -8.94 11.55 -20.69
N LEU A 21 -8.88 12.88 -20.79
CA LEU A 21 -7.62 13.61 -20.90
C LEU A 21 -6.73 13.42 -19.66
N ILE A 22 -7.32 13.44 -18.46
CA ILE A 22 -6.58 13.18 -17.22
C ILE A 22 -6.07 11.73 -17.18
N ASN A 23 -6.90 10.77 -17.57
CA ASN A 23 -6.49 9.37 -17.67
C ASN A 23 -5.33 9.18 -18.65
N GLU A 24 -5.39 9.84 -19.80
CA GLU A 24 -4.31 9.82 -20.79
C GLU A 24 -3.03 10.46 -20.25
N GLN A 25 -3.16 11.60 -19.58
CA GLN A 25 -2.02 12.28 -18.95
C GLN A 25 -1.35 11.39 -17.90
N LEU A 26 -2.12 10.75 -17.03
CA LEU A 26 -1.58 9.84 -16.01
C LEU A 26 -0.89 8.63 -16.63
N LYS A 27 -1.40 8.08 -17.71
CA LYS A 27 -0.73 7.00 -18.44
C LYS A 27 0.58 7.41 -19.11
N MET A 28 0.67 8.64 -19.57
CA MET A 28 1.87 9.14 -20.25
C MET A 28 2.99 9.56 -19.30
N TYR A 29 2.63 10.17 -18.18
CA TYR A 29 3.59 10.77 -17.24
C TYR A 29 3.64 10.08 -15.88
N GLY A 30 2.69 9.20 -15.60
CA GLY A 30 2.63 8.46 -14.35
C GLY A 30 3.61 7.30 -14.29
N VAL A 31 3.83 6.83 -13.09
CA VAL A 31 4.57 5.60 -12.79
C VAL A 31 3.56 4.49 -12.51
N GLU A 32 3.83 3.30 -13.02
CA GLU A 32 3.05 2.11 -12.69
C GLU A 32 3.39 1.69 -11.26
N CYS A 33 2.40 1.70 -10.39
CA CYS A 33 2.47 1.26 -9.01
C CYS A 33 1.54 0.08 -8.82
N TYR A 34 1.69 -0.67 -7.74
CA TYR A 34 0.75 -1.73 -7.39
C TYR A 34 0.00 -1.38 -6.12
N TYR A 35 -1.31 -1.42 -6.21
CA TYR A 35 -2.20 -1.19 -5.09
C TYR A 35 -2.54 -2.52 -4.42
N LEU A 36 -2.28 -2.61 -3.11
CA LEU A 36 -2.50 -3.79 -2.28
C LEU A 36 -3.60 -3.48 -1.26
N PRO A 37 -4.82 -3.98 -1.45
CA PRO A 37 -5.90 -3.78 -0.50
C PRO A 37 -5.69 -4.60 0.77
N ARG A 38 -5.89 -3.99 1.94
CA ARG A 38 -5.80 -4.65 3.23
C ARG A 38 -7.03 -5.53 3.47
N LYS A 39 -6.81 -6.83 3.63
CA LYS A 39 -7.83 -7.81 4.02
C LYS A 39 -7.81 -8.02 5.53
N TYR A 40 -8.97 -7.86 6.16
CA TYR A 40 -9.13 -8.04 7.60
C TYR A 40 -9.53 -9.49 7.90
N LEU A 41 -8.68 -10.22 8.63
CA LEU A 41 -8.93 -11.61 9.00
C LEU A 41 -9.71 -11.72 10.30
N THR A 42 -9.24 -11.04 11.33
CA THR A 42 -9.82 -11.12 12.66
C THR A 42 -10.01 -9.71 13.22
N THR A 43 -11.22 -9.44 13.68
CA THR A 43 -11.56 -8.17 14.36
C THR A 43 -12.00 -8.47 15.79
N ASN A 44 -11.42 -7.76 16.74
CA ASN A 44 -11.91 -7.79 18.11
C ASN A 44 -13.24 -7.02 18.18
N THR A 45 -14.32 -7.73 18.47
CA THR A 45 -15.68 -7.16 18.50
C THR A 45 -15.90 -6.20 19.66
N VAL A 46 -15.13 -6.31 20.73
CA VAL A 46 -15.26 -5.47 21.94
C VAL A 46 -14.60 -4.11 21.73
N ILE A 47 -13.36 -4.11 21.22
CA ILE A 47 -12.59 -2.87 21.04
C ILE A 47 -12.74 -2.32 19.60
N ARG A 48 -13.30 -3.13 18.70
CA ARG A 48 -13.42 -2.86 17.25
C ARG A 48 -12.08 -2.62 16.55
N GLU A 49 -11.02 -3.20 17.08
CA GLU A 49 -9.70 -3.18 16.45
C GLU A 49 -9.50 -4.39 15.56
N VAL A 50 -8.71 -4.21 14.54
CA VAL A 50 -8.24 -5.28 13.67
C VAL A 50 -7.07 -5.96 14.37
N VAL A 51 -7.21 -7.24 14.65
CA VAL A 51 -6.15 -8.02 15.31
C VAL A 51 -5.19 -8.59 14.30
N GLN A 52 -5.69 -8.94 13.11
CA GLN A 52 -4.90 -9.58 12.08
C GLN A 52 -5.33 -9.12 10.70
N SER A 53 -4.39 -8.72 9.88
CA SER A 53 -4.60 -8.33 8.49
C SER A 53 -3.58 -8.98 7.57
N LYS A 54 -3.94 -9.08 6.28
CA LYS A 54 -3.06 -9.62 5.23
C LYS A 54 -3.25 -8.89 3.92
N PHE A 55 -2.26 -9.02 3.04
CA PHE A 55 -2.26 -8.51 1.68
C PHE A 55 -1.97 -9.68 0.73
N ASP A 56 -3.01 -10.15 0.02
CA ASP A 56 -2.92 -11.32 -0.86
C ASP A 56 -2.90 -10.94 -2.34
N ASP A 57 -3.31 -9.73 -2.67
CA ASP A 57 -3.48 -9.30 -4.05
C ASP A 57 -2.78 -7.96 -4.30
N ALA A 58 -2.26 -7.80 -5.50
CA ALA A 58 -1.67 -6.56 -5.99
C ALA A 58 -2.26 -6.19 -7.36
N TYR A 59 -2.76 -4.96 -7.48
CA TYR A 59 -3.41 -4.46 -8.68
C TYR A 59 -2.62 -3.32 -9.30
N PRO A 60 -2.20 -3.41 -10.57
CA PRO A 60 -1.46 -2.35 -11.23
C PRO A 60 -2.31 -1.09 -11.41
N LEU A 61 -1.74 0.04 -11.05
CA LEU A 61 -2.36 1.35 -11.11
C LEU A 61 -1.35 2.41 -11.53
N GLU A 62 -1.72 3.28 -12.44
CA GLU A 62 -0.89 4.41 -12.84
C GLU A 62 -1.06 5.55 -11.83
N ALA A 63 0.04 6.02 -11.26
CA ALA A 63 0.07 7.11 -10.31
C ALA A 63 1.07 8.19 -10.73
N TYR A 64 0.73 9.45 -10.48
CA TYR A 64 1.64 10.57 -10.65
C TYR A 64 2.23 10.97 -9.31
N VAL A 65 3.55 11.14 -9.25
CA VAL A 65 4.27 11.54 -8.04
C VAL A 65 4.24 13.06 -7.92
N ASN A 66 3.51 13.57 -6.92
CA ASN A 66 3.34 15.02 -6.72
C ASN A 66 4.52 15.67 -6.02
N ASN A 67 5.21 14.91 -5.18
CA ASN A 67 6.18 15.47 -4.24
C ASN A 67 7.53 14.76 -4.38
N TYR A 68 8.30 15.24 -5.34
CA TYR A 68 9.65 14.72 -5.59
C TYR A 68 10.65 15.15 -4.50
N ASP A 69 10.49 16.35 -3.94
CA ASP A 69 11.44 16.92 -2.99
C ASP A 69 11.39 16.26 -1.61
N VAL A 70 10.24 15.76 -1.19
CA VAL A 70 10.05 15.09 0.11
C VAL A 70 10.32 13.58 0.01
N TYR A 71 10.23 13.02 -1.16
CA TYR A 71 10.55 11.62 -1.44
C TYR A 71 11.97 11.22 -1.00
N GLN A 72 12.92 12.15 -0.96
CA GLN A 72 14.30 11.91 -0.52
C GLN A 72 14.50 12.05 1.00
N GLY A 73 13.45 12.14 1.79
CA GLY A 73 13.58 12.19 3.26
C GLY A 73 14.16 13.48 3.83
N ASN A 74 13.84 14.62 3.23
CA ASN A 74 14.27 15.94 3.74
C ASN A 74 13.64 16.34 5.09
N GLY A 75 12.73 15.52 5.61
CA GLY A 75 12.14 15.68 6.93
C GLY A 75 12.90 14.91 8.00
N THR A 76 14.00 15.46 8.53
CA THR A 76 14.66 14.87 9.69
C THR A 76 13.92 15.34 10.94
N VAL A 77 13.20 14.43 11.60
CA VAL A 77 12.61 14.73 12.91
C VAL A 77 13.60 14.31 13.97
N LEU A 78 14.14 15.30 14.70
CA LEU A 78 14.91 15.06 15.91
C LEU A 78 13.93 14.65 17.02
N SER A 79 13.80 13.35 17.24
CA SER A 79 13.05 12.83 18.37
C SER A 79 13.95 12.75 19.62
N LYS A 80 13.34 12.71 20.81
CA LYS A 80 14.03 12.49 22.09
C LYS A 80 14.85 11.18 22.08
N PHE A 81 14.57 10.26 21.17
CA PHE A 81 15.17 8.93 21.09
C PHE A 81 16.07 8.72 19.87
N GLY A 82 16.29 9.74 19.06
CA GLY A 82 17.15 9.65 17.90
C GLY A 82 16.70 10.51 16.72
N ILE A 83 17.33 10.30 15.58
CA ILE A 83 17.00 10.94 14.31
C ILE A 83 16.13 9.96 13.52
N GLU A 84 14.89 10.35 13.23
CA GLU A 84 13.99 9.58 12.38
C GLU A 84 13.85 10.31 11.04
N VAL A 85 14.08 9.58 9.95
CA VAL A 85 13.89 10.10 8.60
C VAL A 85 12.49 9.72 8.17
N GLN A 86 11.61 10.70 7.97
CA GLN A 86 10.32 10.48 7.36
C GLN A 86 10.49 10.48 5.84
N GLN A 87 10.08 9.39 5.24
CA GLN A 87 9.99 9.24 3.79
C GLN A 87 8.51 9.18 3.40
N ASP A 88 7.97 10.34 3.05
CA ASP A 88 6.58 10.47 2.65
C ASP A 88 6.51 10.63 1.13
N ILE A 89 5.57 9.96 0.50
CA ILE A 89 5.29 10.12 -0.92
C ILE A 89 3.84 10.56 -1.12
N ASN A 90 3.64 11.56 -1.98
CA ASN A 90 2.31 12.01 -2.38
C ASN A 90 2.03 11.57 -3.81
N LEU A 91 1.00 10.76 -3.99
CA LEU A 91 0.60 10.19 -5.25
C LEU A 91 -0.76 10.72 -5.69
N THR A 92 -0.90 11.00 -6.98
CA THR A 92 -2.20 11.31 -7.60
C THR A 92 -2.61 10.17 -8.51
N ILE A 93 -3.81 9.66 -8.29
CA ILE A 93 -4.42 8.59 -9.07
C ILE A 93 -5.74 9.04 -9.69
N SER A 94 -6.12 8.46 -10.82
CA SER A 94 -7.41 8.72 -11.44
C SER A 94 -8.54 8.02 -10.68
N LYS A 95 -9.59 8.79 -10.39
CA LYS A 95 -10.81 8.27 -9.78
C LYS A 95 -11.51 7.25 -10.67
N ASP A 96 -11.70 7.59 -11.94
CA ASP A 96 -12.35 6.73 -12.92
C ASP A 96 -11.58 5.40 -13.11
N ARG A 97 -10.25 5.47 -13.18
CA ARG A 97 -9.41 4.29 -13.31
C ARG A 97 -9.53 3.36 -12.10
N PHE A 98 -9.59 3.91 -10.90
CA PHE A 98 -9.80 3.13 -9.69
C PHE A 98 -11.20 2.51 -9.65
N GLU A 99 -12.26 3.31 -9.92
CA GLU A 99 -13.64 2.85 -9.84
C GLU A 99 -13.99 1.81 -10.91
N ASN A 100 -13.48 1.95 -12.13
CA ASN A 100 -13.83 1.07 -13.26
C ASN A 100 -12.91 -0.14 -13.41
N TYR A 101 -11.68 -0.08 -12.93
CA TYR A 101 -10.71 -1.16 -13.07
C TYR A 101 -10.48 -1.91 -11.76
N ILE A 102 -10.14 -1.22 -10.68
CA ILE A 102 -9.80 -1.88 -9.41
C ILE A 102 -11.03 -2.32 -8.63
N THR A 103 -12.03 -1.44 -8.51
CA THR A 103 -13.26 -1.74 -7.74
C THR A 103 -13.96 -3.03 -8.16
N PRO A 104 -14.14 -3.37 -9.45
CA PRO A 104 -14.76 -4.63 -9.85
C PRO A 104 -13.96 -5.86 -9.42
N LEU A 105 -12.63 -5.77 -9.37
CA LEU A 105 -11.74 -6.86 -8.98
C LEU A 105 -11.85 -7.16 -7.48
N ILE A 106 -11.81 -6.11 -6.66
CA ILE A 106 -11.87 -6.25 -5.20
C ILE A 106 -13.28 -6.40 -4.63
N ARG A 107 -14.32 -6.08 -5.38
CA ARG A 107 -15.70 -6.06 -4.88
C ARG A 107 -16.20 -7.39 -4.33
N ASN A 108 -15.69 -8.49 -4.87
CA ASN A 108 -16.11 -9.85 -4.50
C ASN A 108 -15.17 -10.49 -3.47
N GLU A 109 -14.11 -9.80 -3.08
CA GLU A 109 -13.14 -10.30 -2.11
C GLU A 109 -13.67 -10.22 -0.68
N SER A 110 -13.55 -11.33 0.05
CA SER A 110 -13.92 -11.39 1.46
C SER A 110 -12.88 -10.67 2.32
N GLY A 111 -13.33 -9.92 3.31
CA GLY A 111 -12.44 -9.22 4.25
C GLY A 111 -12.11 -7.78 3.88
N ILE A 112 -12.47 -7.30 2.68
CA ILE A 112 -12.31 -5.91 2.28
C ILE A 112 -13.55 -5.11 2.66
N LYS A 113 -13.37 -4.07 3.46
CA LYS A 113 -14.49 -3.25 3.96
C LYS A 113 -14.97 -2.18 2.98
N LEU A 114 -14.07 -1.67 2.14
CA LEU A 114 -14.35 -0.59 1.21
C LEU A 114 -13.64 -0.87 -0.11
N SER A 115 -14.40 -0.93 -1.20
CA SER A 115 -13.86 -1.24 -2.53
C SER A 115 -14.08 -0.11 -3.55
N THR A 116 -14.80 0.96 -3.18
CA THR A 116 -15.19 2.02 -4.12
C THR A 116 -14.16 3.14 -4.26
N ARG A 117 -13.26 3.27 -3.31
CA ARG A 117 -12.15 4.22 -3.31
C ARG A 117 -10.94 3.63 -2.60
N PRO A 118 -9.73 4.17 -2.80
CA PRO A 118 -8.58 3.84 -1.97
C PRO A 118 -8.90 4.10 -0.50
N LYS A 119 -8.35 3.27 0.36
CA LYS A 119 -8.61 3.36 1.79
C LYS A 119 -7.32 3.62 2.54
N GLU A 120 -7.46 4.36 3.63
CA GLU A 120 -6.40 4.54 4.61
C GLU A 120 -6.03 3.18 5.25
N GLY A 121 -4.73 2.86 5.27
CA GLY A 121 -4.21 1.58 5.72
C GLY A 121 -3.96 0.56 4.62
N ASP A 122 -4.35 0.83 3.37
CA ASP A 122 -3.93 0.02 2.22
C ASP A 122 -2.49 0.35 1.84
N ILE A 123 -1.85 -0.53 1.09
CA ILE A 123 -0.45 -0.38 0.71
C ILE A 123 -0.32 -0.09 -0.78
N ILE A 124 0.70 0.68 -1.13
CA ILE A 124 1.16 0.88 -2.50
C ILE A 124 2.61 0.42 -2.58
N TRP A 125 2.89 -0.51 -3.48
CA TRP A 125 4.25 -0.83 -3.86
C TRP A 125 4.71 0.12 -4.97
N PHE A 126 5.84 0.77 -4.73
CA PHE A 126 6.41 1.77 -5.63
C PHE A 126 7.70 1.24 -6.27
N PRO A 127 7.69 0.88 -7.57
CA PRO A 127 8.78 0.13 -8.20
C PRO A 127 10.07 0.93 -8.38
N LEU A 128 10.03 2.27 -8.32
CA LEU A 128 11.25 3.08 -8.49
C LEU A 128 12.14 3.07 -7.26
N ASP A 129 11.58 2.83 -6.09
CA ASP A 129 12.28 2.78 -4.80
C ASP A 129 12.29 1.36 -4.22
N ASP A 130 11.56 0.47 -4.87
CA ASP A 130 11.40 -0.93 -4.45
C ASP A 130 10.90 -1.06 -3.00
N ARG A 131 9.93 -0.20 -2.63
CA ARG A 131 9.40 -0.08 -1.27
C ARG A 131 7.88 -0.09 -1.22
N LEU A 132 7.42 -0.53 -0.06
CA LEU A 132 6.00 -0.51 0.32
C LEU A 132 5.67 0.78 1.08
N TYR A 133 4.60 1.45 0.66
CA TYR A 133 4.08 2.67 1.26
C TYR A 133 2.66 2.46 1.73
N GLU A 134 2.40 2.77 3.00
CA GLU A 134 1.04 2.74 3.56
C GLU A 134 0.32 4.06 3.30
N ILE A 135 -0.91 3.99 2.84
CA ILE A 135 -1.78 5.15 2.64
C ILE A 135 -2.25 5.64 4.01
N LYS A 136 -1.77 6.81 4.43
CA LYS A 136 -2.19 7.44 5.68
C LYS A 136 -3.43 8.31 5.51
N PHE A 137 -3.54 8.97 4.36
CA PHE A 137 -4.67 9.85 4.08
C PHE A 137 -5.02 9.85 2.60
N VAL A 138 -6.33 9.85 2.33
CA VAL A 138 -6.89 9.96 0.98
C VAL A 138 -7.66 11.26 0.85
N GLU A 139 -7.10 12.23 0.13
CA GLU A 139 -7.76 13.49 -0.18
C GLU A 139 -8.76 13.27 -1.32
N HIS A 140 -10.04 13.32 -0.99
CA HIS A 140 -11.14 13.08 -1.92
C HIS A 140 -12.02 14.32 -2.13
N ALA A 141 -11.72 15.45 -1.49
CA ALA A 141 -12.53 16.64 -1.49
C ALA A 141 -11.70 17.92 -1.63
N LYS A 142 -10.88 18.02 -2.69
CA LYS A 142 -10.17 19.25 -2.98
C LYS A 142 -11.14 20.40 -3.27
N PRO A 143 -10.85 21.62 -2.81
CA PRO A 143 -11.76 22.75 -2.97
C PRO A 143 -11.96 23.21 -4.43
N PHE A 144 -11.14 22.74 -5.37
CA PHE A 144 -11.25 23.08 -6.78
C PHE A 144 -11.85 21.94 -7.60
N TYR A 145 -13.13 22.08 -7.92
CA TYR A 145 -13.87 21.13 -8.76
C TYR A 145 -13.94 21.65 -10.19
N GLN A 146 -13.21 21.03 -11.09
CA GLN A 146 -13.26 21.32 -12.53
C GLN A 146 -14.63 20.85 -13.07
N LEU A 147 -15.35 21.70 -13.75
CA LEU A 147 -16.69 21.39 -14.28
C LEU A 147 -17.64 20.74 -13.26
N LYS A 148 -17.49 21.08 -11.96
CA LYS A 148 -18.27 20.57 -10.81
C LYS A 148 -18.01 19.11 -10.45
N GLU A 149 -16.89 18.52 -10.88
CA GLU A 149 -16.52 17.14 -10.54
C GLU A 149 -15.07 17.08 -10.11
N LEU A 150 -14.74 16.08 -9.28
CA LEU A 150 -13.39 15.75 -8.88
C LEU A 150 -12.95 14.48 -9.62
N TYR A 151 -11.84 14.56 -10.33
CA TYR A 151 -11.37 13.52 -11.25
C TYR A 151 -10.24 12.65 -10.68
N VAL A 152 -9.63 13.08 -9.59
CA VAL A 152 -8.44 12.42 -9.02
C VAL A 152 -8.57 12.27 -7.51
N TYR A 153 -7.90 11.26 -6.97
CA TYR A 153 -7.59 11.13 -5.55
C TYR A 153 -6.13 11.49 -5.33
N GLU A 154 -5.84 12.21 -4.29
CA GLU A 154 -4.47 12.39 -3.80
C GLU A 154 -4.25 11.52 -2.58
N LEU A 155 -3.20 10.74 -2.63
CA LEU A 155 -2.81 9.81 -1.60
C LEU A 155 -1.57 10.35 -0.90
N GLN A 156 -1.64 10.49 0.42
CA GLN A 156 -0.49 10.75 1.26
C GLN A 156 -0.05 9.41 1.85
N CYS A 157 1.15 8.99 1.49
CA CYS A 157 1.68 7.69 1.83
C CYS A 157 2.97 7.83 2.62
N GLU A 158 3.15 6.99 3.62
CA GLU A 158 4.35 6.87 4.46
C GLU A 158 4.96 5.48 4.26
N VAL A 159 6.27 5.35 4.42
CA VAL A 159 6.94 4.03 4.31
C VAL A 159 6.27 3.03 5.24
N PHE A 160 5.87 1.91 4.69
CA PHE A 160 5.22 0.85 5.44
C PHE A 160 6.19 0.24 6.44
N ARG A 161 5.77 0.18 7.69
CA ARG A 161 6.50 -0.50 8.75
C ARG A 161 5.83 -1.83 9.03
N TYR A 162 6.53 -2.87 8.68
CA TYR A 162 6.06 -4.23 8.87
C TYR A 162 5.98 -4.56 10.36
N GLU A 163 4.82 -5.01 10.81
CA GLU A 163 4.60 -5.49 12.18
C GLU A 163 4.31 -7.00 12.18
N ASP A 164 3.04 -7.36 12.01
CA ASP A 164 2.58 -8.77 12.03
C ASP A 164 1.70 -9.14 10.82
N GLU A 165 1.66 -8.29 9.82
CA GLU A 165 0.91 -8.53 8.60
C GLU A 165 1.60 -9.58 7.72
N THR A 166 0.80 -10.32 6.97
CA THR A 166 1.31 -11.23 5.94
C THR A 166 1.15 -10.57 4.58
N VAL A 167 2.23 -10.45 3.84
CA VAL A 167 2.24 -10.02 2.45
C VAL A 167 2.62 -11.22 1.60
N ASP A 168 1.67 -11.69 0.79
CA ASP A 168 1.83 -12.83 -0.12
C ASP A 168 0.96 -12.57 -1.34
N THR A 169 1.50 -11.76 -2.25
CA THR A 169 0.78 -11.28 -3.43
C THR A 169 0.98 -12.18 -4.65
N GLY A 170 1.93 -13.12 -4.59
CA GLY A 170 2.36 -13.95 -5.71
C GLY A 170 3.23 -13.20 -6.73
N ILE A 171 3.65 -11.98 -6.42
CA ILE A 171 4.59 -11.18 -7.21
C ILE A 171 5.93 -11.16 -6.48
N GLY A 172 6.94 -11.87 -6.99
CA GLY A 172 8.21 -12.05 -6.31
C GLY A 172 8.89 -10.75 -5.90
N SER A 173 8.84 -9.69 -6.71
CA SER A 173 9.43 -8.39 -6.37
C SER A 173 8.76 -7.69 -5.17
N ILE A 174 7.51 -8.02 -4.86
CA ILE A 174 6.78 -7.47 -3.70
C ILE A 174 7.00 -8.37 -2.48
N ASP A 175 6.94 -9.67 -2.69
CA ASP A 175 6.99 -10.67 -1.63
C ASP A 175 8.41 -10.79 -1.06
N ASP A 176 9.44 -10.71 -1.93
CA ASP A 176 10.86 -10.75 -1.54
C ASP A 176 11.25 -9.60 -0.60
N GLU A 177 10.63 -8.42 -0.74
CA GLU A 177 10.87 -7.27 0.15
C GLU A 177 10.49 -7.58 1.61
N THR A 178 9.54 -8.47 1.81
CA THR A 178 9.11 -8.89 3.15
C THR A 178 9.84 -10.14 3.65
N GLU A 179 10.36 -10.98 2.74
CA GLU A 179 11.09 -12.21 3.11
C GLU A 179 12.52 -11.94 3.59
N GLU A 180 13.19 -10.90 3.11
CA GLU A 180 14.53 -10.51 3.55
C GLU A 180 14.61 -10.15 5.05
N ILE A 181 13.49 -9.87 5.69
CA ILE A 181 13.41 -9.53 7.12
C ILE A 181 13.46 -10.77 8.02
N GLY A 182 13.32 -11.98 7.46
CA GLY A 182 13.25 -13.22 8.23
C GLY A 182 14.34 -14.23 7.90
N TYR A 183 15.04 -14.71 8.91
CA TYR A 183 15.90 -15.87 8.79
C TYR A 183 15.13 -17.11 9.20
N SER A 184 15.07 -18.13 8.34
CA SER A 184 14.57 -19.45 8.69
C SER A 184 15.74 -20.37 9.05
N GLN A 185 15.73 -20.91 10.27
CA GLN A 185 16.69 -21.94 10.67
C GLN A 185 15.96 -23.27 10.84
N THR A 186 16.44 -24.27 10.11
CA THR A 186 15.91 -25.63 10.22
C THR A 186 16.78 -26.43 11.20
N LEU A 187 16.21 -26.80 12.33
CA LEU A 187 16.83 -27.67 13.32
C LEU A 187 16.34 -29.09 13.09
N THR A 188 17.22 -30.00 12.67
CA THR A 188 16.89 -31.40 12.52
C THR A 188 17.50 -32.19 13.71
N LEU A 189 16.62 -32.70 14.57
CA LEU A 189 16.97 -33.54 15.69
C LEU A 189 16.84 -34.99 15.27
N THR A 190 17.97 -35.72 15.26
CA THR A 190 18.01 -37.14 14.92
C THR A 190 18.31 -37.93 16.18
N GLY A 191 17.33 -38.65 16.69
CA GLY A 191 17.48 -39.58 17.81
C GLY A 191 17.59 -41.04 17.31
N VAL A 192 17.99 -41.96 18.17
CA VAL A 192 18.03 -43.38 17.84
C VAL A 192 16.62 -43.88 17.61
N GLY A 193 16.18 -43.93 16.37
CA GLY A 193 14.89 -44.45 15.92
C GLY A 193 13.80 -43.43 15.62
N THR A 194 14.03 -42.14 15.84
CA THR A 194 13.05 -41.08 15.52
C THR A 194 13.75 -39.82 15.06
N THR A 195 13.28 -39.25 13.96
CA THR A 195 13.77 -37.96 13.44
C THR A 195 12.66 -36.93 13.61
N ALA A 196 12.94 -35.82 14.28
CA ALA A 196 12.05 -34.69 14.38
C ALA A 196 12.72 -33.46 13.73
N THR A 197 12.01 -32.81 12.84
CA THR A 197 12.49 -31.57 12.20
C THR A 197 11.64 -30.41 12.74
N ALA A 198 12.30 -29.42 13.32
CA ALA A 198 11.68 -28.19 13.74
C ALA A 198 12.20 -27.05 12.88
N VAL A 199 11.31 -26.31 12.23
CA VAL A 199 11.63 -25.10 11.49
C VAL A 199 11.22 -23.91 12.34
N THR A 200 12.17 -23.06 12.68
CA THR A 200 11.91 -21.81 13.40
C THR A 200 12.27 -20.64 12.50
N THR A 201 11.33 -19.73 12.34
CA THR A 201 11.52 -18.50 11.58
C THR A 201 11.80 -17.36 12.55
N PHE A 202 12.91 -16.70 12.42
CA PHE A 202 13.30 -15.55 13.23
C PHE A 202 13.15 -14.29 12.42
N ARG A 203 12.35 -13.35 12.90
CA ARG A 203 12.33 -11.98 12.39
C ARG A 203 13.44 -11.17 13.04
N ASN A 204 13.97 -10.24 12.28
CA ASN A 204 15.13 -9.39 12.60
C ASN A 204 15.07 -8.80 14.02
N GLY A 205 15.87 -9.33 14.93
CA GLY A 205 15.87 -8.95 16.35
C GLY A 205 16.80 -9.81 17.20
N GLY A 206 17.61 -10.66 16.55
CA GLY A 206 18.80 -11.24 17.14
C GLY A 206 18.62 -12.02 18.43
N ILE A 207 17.99 -13.19 18.37
CA ILE A 207 18.27 -14.20 19.37
C ILE A 207 19.45 -15.01 18.84
N GLN A 208 20.62 -14.79 19.44
CA GLN A 208 21.75 -15.69 19.24
C GLN A 208 21.41 -17.02 19.87
N PHE A 209 21.30 -18.06 19.06
CA PHE A 209 21.30 -19.42 19.59
C PHE A 209 22.71 -19.72 20.11
N ILE A 210 22.83 -19.79 21.41
CA ILE A 210 23.98 -20.43 22.04
C ILE A 210 23.85 -21.92 21.75
N ASP A 211 24.84 -22.47 21.07
CA ASP A 211 24.94 -23.87 20.72
C ASP A 211 25.01 -24.71 22.00
N LEU A 212 23.85 -25.22 22.43
CA LEU A 212 23.72 -26.09 23.61
C LEU A 212 24.12 -27.54 23.32
N LEU A 213 24.67 -27.82 22.13
CA LEU A 213 25.03 -29.18 21.69
C LEU A 213 26.50 -29.58 21.97
N ASN A 214 27.28 -28.73 22.66
CA ASN A 214 28.69 -29.05 22.95
C ASN A 214 28.97 -29.34 24.43
N SER A 215 28.00 -29.80 25.19
CA SER A 215 28.23 -30.30 26.55
C SER A 215 27.63 -31.70 26.72
N GLY A 216 28.30 -32.70 26.22
CA GLY A 216 27.99 -34.13 26.46
C GLY A 216 29.25 -34.92 26.17
#